data_3cb6ab8cc377c7f966197b29b9c612df
#
_entry.id   3cb6ab8cc377c7f966197b29b9c612df
#
_cell.length_a   1.000
_cell.length_b   1.000
_cell.length_c   1.000
_cell.angle_alpha   90.00
_cell.angle_beta   90.00
_cell.angle_gamma   90.00
#
_symmetry.space_group_name_H-M   'P 1'
#
loop_
_entity.id
_entity.type
_entity.pdbx_description
1 polymer ?
#
loop_
_entity_poly.entity_id
_entity_poly.type
_entity_poly.pdbx_seq_one_letter_code
_entity_poly.pdbx_strand_id
1 'polypeptide(L)'
;MLPFEPGRAYLVWRTTSHYTRGNGGVGLYALDFEMPVGTPLVAARAGVVAAVRDTFPDGNDTDLQENYVMVRHADGTVARYLHLTRAGALVALGDSVRQGQRIALSGNSGQTGGPHLHFDVQTCGPNLPSGYNRLPCGRTVPVTFRNAKPNACGLVPGRRYQAETGSASVGHRASKAPAG
;
A
#
# COMPACT_ATOMS: atom_id res chain seq x y z
N MET A 1 4.84 6.29 4.27
CA MET A 1 4.18 7.41 3.57
C MET A 1 2.88 6.92 2.94
N LEU A 2 1.98 7.80 2.49
CA LEU A 2 0.81 7.43 1.68
C LEU A 2 1.26 6.69 0.41
N PRO A 3 0.50 5.68 -0.07
CA PRO A 3 0.90 4.81 -1.18
C PRO A 3 0.71 5.43 -2.58
N PHE A 4 0.74 6.75 -2.68
CA PHE A 4 0.63 7.53 -3.92
C PHE A 4 1.52 8.77 -3.89
N GLU A 5 1.71 9.37 -5.05
CA GLU A 5 2.69 10.45 -5.24
C GLU A 5 2.37 11.70 -4.42
N PRO A 6 3.42 12.43 -3.96
CA PRO A 6 3.27 13.73 -3.32
C PRO A 6 2.48 14.72 -4.18
N GLY A 7 1.69 15.56 -3.52
CA GLY A 7 0.78 16.53 -4.15
C GLY A 7 -0.57 15.95 -4.56
N ARG A 8 -0.73 14.64 -4.62
CA ARG A 8 -2.02 14.00 -4.93
C ARG A 8 -2.86 13.82 -3.67
N ALA A 9 -4.18 13.85 -3.84
CA ALA A 9 -5.14 13.70 -2.75
C ALA A 9 -6.28 12.75 -3.16
N TYR A 10 -6.53 11.73 -2.35
CA TYR A 10 -7.59 10.75 -2.61
C TYR A 10 -8.51 10.60 -1.40
N LEU A 11 -9.76 10.24 -1.69
CA LEU A 11 -10.77 9.93 -0.68
C LEU A 11 -10.48 8.56 -0.09
N VAL A 12 -10.50 8.45 1.22
CA VAL A 12 -10.54 7.15 1.89
C VAL A 12 -11.97 6.64 1.84
N TRP A 13 -12.20 5.60 1.08
CA TRP A 13 -13.55 5.11 0.79
C TRP A 13 -14.05 4.16 1.87
N ARG A 14 -13.24 3.17 2.24
CA ARG A 14 -13.56 2.22 3.31
C ARG A 14 -12.32 1.98 4.16
N THR A 15 -12.49 1.80 5.45
CA THR A 15 -11.36 1.61 6.36
C THR A 15 -11.43 0.36 7.22
N THR A 16 -12.56 -0.27 7.39
CA THR A 16 -12.68 -1.26 8.48
C THR A 16 -13.52 -2.48 8.17
N SER A 17 -14.09 -2.64 6.99
CA SER A 17 -15.15 -3.63 6.83
C SER A 17 -14.92 -4.74 5.82
N HIS A 18 -13.80 -4.75 5.10
CA HIS A 18 -13.62 -5.67 3.98
C HIS A 18 -13.69 -7.15 4.35
N TYR A 19 -13.26 -7.51 5.54
CA TYR A 19 -13.17 -8.91 5.94
C TYR A 19 -13.75 -9.20 7.32
N THR A 20 -14.66 -8.34 7.81
CA THR A 20 -15.31 -8.55 9.12
C THR A 20 -16.37 -9.64 9.10
N ARG A 21 -16.96 -9.96 7.94
CA ARG A 21 -17.92 -11.05 7.80
C ARG A 21 -17.18 -12.35 7.52
N GLY A 22 -16.97 -13.16 8.55
CA GLY A 22 -16.48 -14.54 8.42
C GLY A 22 -15.00 -14.78 8.64
N ASN A 23 -14.13 -13.76 8.59
CA ASN A 23 -12.66 -13.93 8.65
C ASN A 23 -12.00 -13.43 9.95
N GLY A 24 -12.76 -13.32 11.04
CA GLY A 24 -12.18 -12.97 12.35
C GLY A 24 -11.50 -11.59 12.42
N GLY A 25 -11.92 -10.63 11.57
CA GLY A 25 -11.40 -9.28 11.59
C GLY A 25 -9.99 -9.12 10.98
N VAL A 26 -9.54 -10.07 10.16
CA VAL A 26 -8.19 -10.05 9.55
C VAL A 26 -7.92 -8.84 8.67
N GLY A 27 -8.95 -8.23 8.08
CA GLY A 27 -8.86 -7.01 7.24
C GLY A 27 -9.19 -5.71 7.97
N LEU A 28 -9.24 -5.70 9.30
CA LEU A 28 -9.74 -4.58 10.10
C LEU A 28 -9.09 -3.22 9.81
N TYR A 29 -7.82 -3.21 9.44
CA TYR A 29 -7.03 -2.00 9.19
C TYR A 29 -6.74 -1.75 7.71
N ALA A 30 -7.49 -2.40 6.81
CA ALA A 30 -7.39 -2.13 5.39
C ALA A 30 -7.95 -0.73 5.03
N LEU A 31 -7.37 -0.12 4.02
CA LEU A 31 -7.70 1.22 3.54
C LEU A 31 -7.98 1.16 2.04
N ASP A 32 -9.12 1.68 1.61
CA ASP A 32 -9.44 1.86 0.19
C ASP A 32 -9.33 3.33 -0.18
N PHE A 33 -8.47 3.62 -1.14
CA PHE A 33 -8.30 4.96 -1.69
C PHE A 33 -8.99 5.02 -3.05
N GLU A 34 -10.10 5.76 -3.15
CA GLU A 34 -10.79 6.00 -4.42
C GLU A 34 -9.88 6.76 -5.37
N MET A 35 -9.56 6.15 -6.51
CA MET A 35 -8.69 6.75 -7.51
C MET A 35 -8.93 6.16 -8.89
N PRO A 36 -8.70 6.94 -9.98
CA PRO A 36 -8.84 6.45 -11.35
C PRO A 36 -7.90 5.28 -11.65
N VAL A 37 -8.33 4.40 -12.56
CA VAL A 37 -7.46 3.37 -13.16
C VAL A 37 -6.21 4.05 -13.76
N GLY A 38 -5.05 3.42 -13.59
CA GLY A 38 -3.77 3.93 -14.10
C GLY A 38 -3.10 4.98 -13.23
N THR A 39 -3.61 5.27 -12.02
CA THR A 39 -2.95 6.19 -11.09
C THR A 39 -1.63 5.59 -10.58
N PRO A 40 -0.50 6.33 -10.66
CA PRO A 40 0.78 5.85 -10.14
C PRO A 40 0.76 5.62 -8.63
N LEU A 41 1.19 4.42 -8.23
CA LEU A 41 1.33 4.01 -6.84
C LEU A 41 2.81 3.93 -6.46
N VAL A 42 3.10 4.29 -5.22
CA VAL A 42 4.48 4.28 -4.70
C VAL A 42 4.60 3.35 -3.49
N ALA A 43 5.78 2.80 -3.27
CA ALA A 43 6.07 2.01 -2.09
C ALA A 43 5.93 2.89 -0.83
N ALA A 44 4.96 2.56 0.02
CA ALA A 44 4.70 3.29 1.26
C ALA A 44 5.87 3.22 2.25
N ARG A 45 6.69 2.16 2.14
CA ARG A 45 7.90 1.90 2.92
C ARG A 45 8.86 1.06 2.07
N ALA A 46 10.17 1.19 2.30
CA ALA A 46 11.18 0.37 1.63
C ALA A 46 11.04 -1.12 1.98
N GLY A 47 11.41 -1.98 1.04
CA GLY A 47 11.36 -3.43 1.23
C GLY A 47 11.76 -4.21 -0.02
N VAL A 48 11.39 -5.48 -0.05
CA VAL A 48 11.61 -6.37 -1.19
C VAL A 48 10.25 -6.83 -1.71
N VAL A 49 10.07 -6.82 -3.02
CA VAL A 49 8.85 -7.30 -3.69
C VAL A 49 8.70 -8.80 -3.45
N ALA A 50 7.68 -9.20 -2.72
CA ALA A 50 7.45 -10.56 -2.27
C ALA A 50 6.45 -11.33 -3.13
N ALA A 51 5.57 -10.63 -3.86
CA ALA A 51 4.64 -11.23 -4.80
C ALA A 51 4.17 -10.19 -5.82
N VAL A 52 3.90 -10.63 -7.05
CA VAL A 52 3.34 -9.82 -8.14
C VAL A 52 2.32 -10.65 -8.91
N ARG A 53 1.21 -10.02 -9.25
CA ARG A 53 0.23 -10.52 -10.22
C ARG A 53 -0.41 -9.33 -10.93
N ASP A 54 -0.44 -9.34 -12.26
CA ASP A 54 -0.97 -8.23 -13.06
C ASP A 54 -1.62 -8.68 -14.39
N THR A 55 -2.18 -9.88 -14.40
CA THR A 55 -2.68 -10.54 -15.62
C THR A 55 -4.18 -10.35 -15.86
N PHE A 56 -4.95 -10.05 -14.82
CA PHE A 56 -6.40 -9.95 -14.91
C PHE A 56 -6.84 -8.59 -15.44
N PRO A 57 -7.90 -8.54 -16.28
CA PRO A 57 -8.44 -7.28 -16.79
C PRO A 57 -9.17 -6.49 -15.69
N ASP A 58 -9.25 -5.17 -15.88
CA ASP A 58 -10.12 -4.32 -15.05
C ASP A 58 -11.60 -4.65 -15.30
N GLY A 59 -12.42 -4.54 -14.25
CA GLY A 59 -13.86 -4.79 -14.31
C GLY A 59 -14.25 -6.26 -14.46
N ASN A 60 -13.36 -7.20 -14.18
CA ASN A 60 -13.66 -8.63 -14.21
C ASN A 60 -14.60 -9.09 -13.09
N ASP A 61 -14.75 -8.30 -12.02
CA ASP A 61 -15.65 -8.53 -10.86
C ASP A 61 -15.65 -9.97 -10.32
N THR A 62 -14.48 -10.60 -10.32
CA THR A 62 -14.31 -12.00 -9.91
C THR A 62 -13.41 -12.07 -8.68
N ASP A 63 -13.91 -12.70 -7.62
CA ASP A 63 -13.15 -12.94 -6.39
C ASP A 63 -11.85 -13.72 -6.67
N LEU A 64 -10.79 -13.36 -5.93
CA LEU A 64 -9.43 -13.92 -6.07
C LEU A 64 -8.76 -13.68 -7.43
N GLN A 65 -9.33 -12.85 -8.30
CA GLN A 65 -8.74 -12.43 -9.56
C GLN A 65 -8.29 -10.95 -9.55
N GLU A 66 -7.94 -10.44 -8.40
CA GLU A 66 -7.31 -9.13 -8.28
C GLU A 66 -5.82 -9.19 -8.64
N ASN A 67 -5.33 -8.15 -9.32
CA ASN A 67 -3.91 -7.90 -9.52
C ASN A 67 -3.31 -7.24 -8.27
N TYR A 68 -2.03 -7.52 -8.02
CA TYR A 68 -1.37 -7.00 -6.83
C TYR A 68 0.15 -6.89 -6.97
N VAL A 69 0.72 -6.02 -6.15
CA VAL A 69 2.13 -6.00 -5.73
C VAL A 69 2.16 -6.10 -4.22
N MET A 70 3.04 -6.94 -3.68
CA MET A 70 3.27 -7.09 -2.25
C MET A 70 4.72 -6.80 -1.92
N VAL A 71 4.95 -5.96 -0.92
CA VAL A 71 6.29 -5.54 -0.48
C VAL A 71 6.53 -5.98 0.95
N ARG A 72 7.51 -6.86 1.16
CA ARG A 72 7.95 -7.29 2.48
C ARG A 72 8.98 -6.32 3.04
N HIS A 73 8.74 -5.84 4.23
CA HIS A 73 9.60 -4.94 4.97
C HIS A 73 10.61 -5.68 5.85
N ALA A 74 11.65 -4.98 6.31
CA ALA A 74 12.71 -5.55 7.14
C ALA A 74 12.22 -6.11 8.49
N ASP A 75 11.08 -5.64 8.99
CA ASP A 75 10.44 -6.15 10.23
C ASP A 75 9.52 -7.35 9.99
N GLY A 76 9.50 -7.90 8.77
CA GLY A 76 8.68 -9.06 8.41
C GLY A 76 7.22 -8.73 8.06
N THR A 77 6.77 -7.47 8.21
CA THR A 77 5.45 -7.05 7.73
C THR A 77 5.40 -6.99 6.21
N VAL A 78 4.21 -7.18 5.65
CA VAL A 78 3.99 -7.11 4.20
C VAL A 78 2.93 -6.06 3.88
N ALA A 79 3.30 -5.04 3.10
CA ALA A 79 2.35 -4.11 2.51
C ALA A 79 1.77 -4.71 1.23
N ARG A 80 0.44 -4.62 1.07
CA ARG A 80 -0.29 -5.11 -0.10
C ARG A 80 -0.94 -3.97 -0.83
N TYR A 81 -0.79 -3.98 -2.16
CA TYR A 81 -1.36 -3.04 -3.11
C TYR A 81 -2.21 -3.85 -4.07
N LEU A 82 -3.54 -3.82 -3.90
CA LEU A 82 -4.46 -4.68 -4.64
C LEU A 82 -5.34 -3.90 -5.61
N HIS A 83 -6.05 -4.64 -6.46
CA HIS A 83 -6.93 -4.16 -7.52
C HIS A 83 -6.18 -3.34 -8.58
N LEU A 84 -4.91 -3.70 -8.85
CA LEU A 84 -4.10 -3.06 -9.88
C LEU A 84 -4.68 -3.30 -11.28
N THR A 85 -4.39 -2.41 -12.23
CA THR A 85 -4.75 -2.62 -13.62
C THR A 85 -3.95 -3.76 -14.24
N ARG A 86 -4.43 -4.32 -15.35
CA ARG A 86 -3.69 -5.33 -16.12
C ARG A 86 -2.37 -4.75 -16.63
N ALA A 87 -1.30 -5.53 -16.49
CA ALA A 87 0.08 -5.10 -16.80
C ALA A 87 0.50 -3.82 -16.04
N GLY A 88 -0.10 -3.59 -14.86
CA GLY A 88 0.13 -2.39 -14.06
C GLY A 88 1.27 -2.52 -13.04
N ALA A 89 1.91 -3.68 -12.90
CA ALA A 89 3.09 -3.82 -12.07
C ALA A 89 4.31 -3.19 -12.76
N LEU A 90 5.03 -2.32 -12.03
CA LEU A 90 6.22 -1.63 -12.51
C LEU A 90 7.51 -2.20 -11.89
N VAL A 91 7.37 -3.29 -11.16
CA VAL A 91 8.43 -4.02 -10.45
C VAL A 91 8.22 -5.51 -10.59
N ALA A 92 9.29 -6.28 -10.43
CA ALA A 92 9.29 -7.74 -10.48
C ALA A 92 9.50 -8.37 -9.09
N LEU A 93 9.12 -9.64 -8.96
CA LEU A 93 9.40 -10.44 -7.78
C LEU A 93 10.91 -10.41 -7.45
N GLY A 94 11.24 -10.11 -6.20
CA GLY A 94 12.61 -10.03 -5.69
C GLY A 94 13.25 -8.64 -5.79
N ASP A 95 12.63 -7.68 -6.49
CA ASP A 95 13.16 -6.31 -6.58
C ASP A 95 13.21 -5.64 -5.20
N SER A 96 14.31 -4.95 -4.94
CA SER A 96 14.42 -4.02 -3.81
C SER A 96 13.82 -2.67 -4.17
N VAL A 97 12.88 -2.20 -3.35
CA VAL A 97 12.21 -0.92 -3.57
C VAL A 97 12.47 0.05 -2.44
N ARG A 98 12.67 1.33 -2.79
CA ARG A 98 12.80 2.44 -1.83
C ARG A 98 11.42 3.04 -1.52
N GLN A 99 11.27 3.59 -0.34
CA GLN A 99 10.08 4.38 -0.02
C GLN A 99 9.91 5.51 -1.05
N GLY A 100 8.68 5.68 -1.57
CA GLY A 100 8.36 6.65 -2.60
C GLY A 100 8.69 6.23 -4.04
N GLN A 101 9.32 5.07 -4.25
CA GLN A 101 9.55 4.53 -5.58
C GLN A 101 8.22 4.10 -6.21
N ARG A 102 7.98 4.44 -7.49
CA ARG A 102 6.83 3.90 -8.24
C ARG A 102 6.94 2.39 -8.35
N ILE A 103 5.86 1.69 -8.05
CA ILE A 103 5.82 0.23 -8.04
C ILE A 103 4.66 -0.35 -8.83
N ALA A 104 3.58 0.40 -9.03
CA ALA A 104 2.41 -0.10 -9.75
C ALA A 104 1.51 1.03 -10.25
N LEU A 105 0.46 0.64 -10.99
CA LEU A 105 -0.66 1.47 -11.40
C LEU A 105 -1.95 0.92 -10.80
N SER A 106 -2.78 1.78 -10.21
CA SER A 106 -4.10 1.40 -9.68
C SER A 106 -5.03 0.90 -10.78
N GLY A 107 -6.06 0.17 -10.42
CA GLY A 107 -6.99 -0.42 -11.37
C GLY A 107 -8.36 -0.71 -10.77
N ASN A 108 -9.00 -1.74 -11.33
CA ASN A 108 -10.33 -2.21 -10.94
C ASN A 108 -10.45 -3.74 -11.15
N SER A 109 -9.38 -4.50 -10.96
CA SER A 109 -9.38 -5.95 -11.13
C SER A 109 -9.81 -6.68 -9.86
N GLY A 110 -10.41 -7.86 -10.01
CA GLY A 110 -10.99 -8.64 -8.94
C GLY A 110 -12.37 -8.14 -8.52
N GLN A 111 -12.90 -8.65 -7.41
CA GLN A 111 -14.18 -8.22 -6.88
C GLN A 111 -14.05 -6.83 -6.25
N THR A 112 -14.61 -5.83 -6.91
CA THR A 112 -14.50 -4.42 -6.51
C THR A 112 -15.84 -3.70 -6.60
N GLY A 113 -16.01 -2.62 -5.82
CA GLY A 113 -17.13 -1.69 -5.96
C GLY A 113 -16.87 -0.54 -6.91
N GLY A 114 -15.72 -0.53 -7.61
CA GLY A 114 -15.26 0.52 -8.52
C GLY A 114 -13.75 0.75 -8.42
N PRO A 115 -13.16 1.61 -9.29
CA PRO A 115 -11.73 1.86 -9.31
C PRO A 115 -11.20 2.42 -7.98
N HIS A 116 -10.24 1.72 -7.38
CA HIS A 116 -9.60 2.12 -6.13
C HIS A 116 -8.28 1.38 -5.91
N LEU A 117 -7.48 1.84 -4.97
CA LEU A 117 -6.40 1.08 -4.37
C LEU A 117 -6.87 0.52 -3.03
N HIS A 118 -6.90 -0.80 -2.90
CA HIS A 118 -6.92 -1.44 -1.59
C HIS A 118 -5.49 -1.53 -1.07
N PHE A 119 -5.26 -0.96 0.11
CA PHE A 119 -3.96 -0.95 0.77
C PHE A 119 -4.09 -1.46 2.21
N ASP A 120 -3.25 -2.41 2.58
CA ASP A 120 -3.06 -2.80 3.97
C ASP A 120 -1.63 -3.27 4.25
N VAL A 121 -1.32 -3.42 5.53
CA VAL A 121 -0.08 -4.03 6.00
C VAL A 121 -0.41 -5.20 6.90
N GLN A 122 0.20 -6.34 6.65
CA GLN A 122 -0.06 -7.59 7.37
C GLN A 122 1.18 -8.15 8.05
N THR A 123 0.94 -8.92 9.12
CA THR A 123 1.96 -9.72 9.78
C THR A 123 1.97 -11.13 9.19
N CYS A 124 2.76 -11.35 8.16
CA CYS A 124 2.84 -12.65 7.48
C CYS A 124 3.95 -13.57 7.99
N GLY A 125 4.69 -13.12 8.99
CA GLY A 125 5.89 -13.82 9.46
C GLY A 125 7.10 -13.65 8.54
N PRO A 126 8.27 -14.20 8.91
CA PRO A 126 9.50 -14.05 8.15
C PRO A 126 9.47 -14.77 6.81
N ASN A 127 8.67 -15.81 6.67
CA ASN A 127 8.54 -16.62 5.46
C ASN A 127 7.12 -16.51 4.94
N LEU A 128 6.96 -15.98 3.72
CA LEU A 128 5.70 -16.09 3.00
C LEU A 128 5.49 -17.56 2.63
N PRO A 129 4.28 -18.11 2.78
CA PRO A 129 3.98 -19.46 2.33
C PRO A 129 4.34 -19.64 0.86
N SER A 130 4.91 -20.80 0.52
CA SER A 130 5.11 -21.19 -0.87
C SER A 130 3.78 -21.10 -1.62
N GLY A 131 3.79 -20.44 -2.79
CA GLY A 131 2.56 -20.21 -3.53
C GLY A 131 1.63 -19.18 -2.92
N TYR A 132 2.18 -18.21 -2.21
CA TYR A 132 1.44 -17.10 -1.63
C TYR A 132 0.67 -16.31 -2.70
N ASN A 133 -0.58 -16.69 -2.90
CA ASN A 133 -1.53 -16.07 -3.81
C ASN A 133 -2.90 -15.90 -3.17
N ARG A 134 -3.02 -16.19 -1.88
CA ARG A 134 -4.25 -16.04 -1.11
C ARG A 134 -4.11 -14.95 -0.07
N LEU A 135 -5.14 -14.18 0.02
CA LEU A 135 -5.30 -13.12 0.99
C LEU A 135 -6.35 -13.50 2.02
N PRO A 136 -6.15 -13.14 3.28
CA PRO A 136 -4.96 -12.54 3.88
C PRO A 136 -3.90 -13.59 4.28
N CYS A 137 -2.61 -13.18 4.33
CA CYS A 137 -1.54 -14.05 4.85
C CYS A 137 -1.41 -14.02 6.38
N GLY A 138 -2.01 -13.02 6.97
CA GLY A 138 -1.99 -12.80 8.41
C GLY A 138 -3.03 -11.77 8.81
N ARG A 139 -2.84 -11.11 9.94
CA ARG A 139 -3.71 -10.03 10.38
C ARG A 139 -3.19 -8.70 9.88
N THR A 140 -4.09 -7.82 9.48
CA THR A 140 -3.74 -6.43 9.22
C THR A 140 -3.36 -5.72 10.52
N VAL A 141 -2.41 -4.81 10.42
CA VAL A 141 -1.96 -3.96 11.53
C VAL A 141 -2.35 -2.50 11.27
N PRO A 142 -2.62 -1.72 12.33
CA PRO A 142 -2.88 -0.30 12.17
C PRO A 142 -1.66 0.40 11.59
N VAL A 143 -1.89 1.31 10.63
CA VAL A 143 -0.83 2.10 10.00
C VAL A 143 -1.09 3.58 10.13
N THR A 144 -0.01 4.36 10.25
CA THR A 144 -0.03 5.82 10.20
C THR A 144 0.86 6.31 9.07
N PHE A 145 0.51 7.44 8.47
CA PHE A 145 1.25 8.00 7.35
C PHE A 145 1.79 9.39 7.72
N ARG A 146 3.10 9.51 7.87
CA ARG A 146 3.76 10.76 8.29
C ARG A 146 3.56 11.92 7.31
N ASN A 147 3.33 11.62 6.04
CA ASN A 147 3.11 12.60 4.98
C ASN A 147 1.63 12.80 4.63
N ALA A 148 0.70 12.35 5.47
CA ALA A 148 -0.72 12.59 5.24
C ALA A 148 -1.14 13.99 5.72
N LYS A 149 -1.88 14.71 4.89
CA LYS A 149 -2.51 15.98 5.26
C LYS A 149 -4.03 15.87 5.06
N PRO A 150 -4.86 16.13 6.06
CA PRO A 150 -4.46 16.44 7.44
C PRO A 150 -3.71 15.29 8.11
N ASN A 151 -2.76 15.63 8.97
CA ASN A 151 -2.03 14.62 9.75
C ASN A 151 -2.97 14.04 10.81
N ALA A 152 -3.13 12.72 10.80
CA ALA A 152 -4.02 12.02 11.70
C ALA A 152 -3.35 10.75 12.23
N CYS A 153 -3.69 10.35 13.45
CA CYS A 153 -3.26 9.07 14.03
C CYS A 153 -3.87 7.84 13.33
N GLY A 154 -4.69 8.05 12.33
CA GLY A 154 -5.33 7.08 11.45
C GLY A 154 -6.15 7.81 10.41
N LEU A 155 -6.40 7.17 9.28
CA LEU A 155 -7.24 7.75 8.24
C LEU A 155 -8.70 7.43 8.52
N VAL A 156 -9.58 8.40 8.27
CA VAL A 156 -11.02 8.32 8.54
C VAL A 156 -11.77 8.19 7.22
N PRO A 157 -12.73 7.24 7.10
CA PRO A 157 -13.61 7.12 5.93
C PRO A 157 -14.34 8.42 5.61
N GLY A 158 -14.55 8.68 4.32
CA GLY A 158 -15.24 9.88 3.85
C GLY A 158 -14.37 11.14 3.84
N ARG A 159 -13.07 11.05 4.18
CA ARG A 159 -12.13 12.15 4.12
C ARG A 159 -11.10 11.98 3.01
N ARG A 160 -10.68 13.11 2.42
CA ARG A 160 -9.56 13.17 1.49
C ARG A 160 -8.26 13.43 2.25
N TYR A 161 -7.22 12.74 1.83
CA TYR A 161 -5.86 12.92 2.37
C TYR A 161 -4.89 13.19 1.24
N GLN A 162 -4.11 14.26 1.40
CA GLN A 162 -3.07 14.64 0.46
C GLN A 162 -1.72 14.07 0.93
N ALA A 163 -0.96 13.53 -0.01
CA ALA A 163 0.43 13.17 0.25
C ALA A 163 1.30 14.44 0.17
N GLU A 164 1.90 14.84 1.27
CA GLU A 164 2.85 15.94 1.29
C GLU A 164 4.21 15.49 0.73
N THR A 165 4.90 16.42 0.08
CA THR A 165 6.32 16.28 -0.21
C THR A 165 7.05 16.24 1.13
N GLY A 166 7.72 15.11 1.45
CA GLY A 166 8.54 15.05 2.67
C GLY A 166 9.52 16.21 2.68
N SER A 167 9.53 17.02 3.74
CA SER A 167 10.64 17.92 3.99
C SER A 167 11.88 17.04 4.08
N ALA A 168 12.83 17.22 3.15
CA ALA A 168 14.14 16.61 3.28
C ALA A 168 14.64 16.90 4.69
N SER A 169 14.95 15.86 5.46
CA SER A 169 15.56 16.03 6.78
C SER A 169 16.79 16.91 6.60
N VAL A 170 16.69 18.12 7.10
CA VAL A 170 17.84 19.05 7.17
C VAL A 170 18.94 18.32 7.92
N GLY A 171 20.03 18.03 7.21
CA GLY A 171 21.16 17.31 7.73
C GLY A 171 21.63 17.92 9.06
N HIS A 172 21.94 17.06 10.00
CA HIS A 172 22.68 17.40 11.20
C HIS A 172 23.92 18.22 10.81
N ARG A 173 23.89 19.51 11.10
CA ARG A 173 25.12 20.30 11.13
C ARG A 173 25.98 19.70 12.23
N ALA A 174 27.05 19.03 11.82
CA ALA A 174 28.12 18.72 12.75
C ALA A 174 28.62 20.04 13.37
N SER A 175 28.37 20.23 14.64
CA SER A 175 28.96 21.33 15.42
C SER A 175 30.45 21.07 15.47
N LYS A 176 31.24 21.92 14.80
CA LYS A 176 32.68 22.01 14.96
C LYS A 176 32.97 22.41 16.42
N ALA A 177 33.61 21.55 17.18
CA ALA A 177 34.15 21.89 18.49
C ALA A 177 35.23 22.98 18.34
N PRO A 178 35.30 23.96 19.24
CA PRO A 178 36.41 24.93 19.22
C PRO A 178 37.69 24.24 19.65
N ALA A 179 38.73 24.47 18.87
CA ALA A 179 40.11 24.11 19.25
C ALA A 179 40.53 25.01 20.42
N GLY A 180 40.90 24.39 21.52
CA GLY A 180 41.68 24.98 22.61
C GLY A 180 43.06 24.41 22.59
#